data_4329b8ef1ea552f8cf14aacdebfd64f7
#
_entry.id   4329b8ef1ea552f8cf14aacdebfd64f7
#
_cell.length_a   1.000
_cell.length_b   1.000
_cell.length_c   1.000
_cell.angle_alpha   90.00
_cell.angle_beta   90.00
_cell.angle_gamma   90.00
#
_symmetry.space_group_name_H-M   'P 1'
#
loop_
_entity.id
_entity.type
_entity.pdbx_description
1 polymer ?
#
loop_
_entity_poly.entity_id
_entity_poly.type
_entity_poly.pdbx_seq_one_letter_code
_entity_poly.pdbx_strand_id
1 'polypeptide(L)'
;MFADLGIPNPDLALAKAELVRRIRDVIAERKLTQAKAAELLGLDQPKVSALVRGRVAGYTLDRLFRFLTALGQRVEITVRPNAKNP
;
A
#
# COMPACT_ATOMS: atom_id res chain seq x y z
N MET A 1 3.74 16.73 -9.90
CA MET A 1 3.27 16.33 -10.30
C MET A 1 2.91 15.59 -10.79
N PHE A 2 2.64 15.29 -11.15
CA PHE A 2 2.28 14.81 -11.71
C PHE A 2 1.49 14.49 -12.18
N ALA A 3 1.66 14.66 -12.22
CA ALA A 3 0.53 14.84 -12.95
C ALA A 3 0.17 13.73 -13.75
N ASP A 4 -0.70 13.21 -13.39
CA ASP A 4 -1.07 12.07 -14.00
C ASP A 4 -2.12 12.35 -14.98
N LEU A 5 -1.89 12.48 -16.13
CA LEU A 5 -2.81 12.77 -17.21
C LEU A 5 -3.61 11.55 -17.62
N GLY A 6 -3.86 10.65 -16.70
CA GLY A 6 -4.56 9.42 -17.01
C GLY A 6 -3.67 8.34 -17.58
N ILE A 7 -2.41 8.62 -17.72
CA ILE A 7 -1.44 7.65 -18.19
C ILE A 7 -0.88 6.90 -17.00
N PRO A 8 -0.92 5.57 -16.99
CA PRO A 8 -0.37 4.82 -15.86
C PRO A 8 1.09 5.14 -15.66
N ASN A 9 1.46 5.35 -14.41
CA ASN A 9 2.86 5.55 -14.04
C ASN A 9 3.39 4.21 -13.55
N PRO A 10 4.30 3.57 -14.29
CA PRO A 10 4.82 2.27 -13.88
C PRO A 10 5.50 2.30 -12.53
N ASP A 11 6.23 3.38 -12.23
CA ASP A 11 6.91 3.49 -10.94
C ASP A 11 5.90 3.58 -9.80
N LEU A 12 4.82 4.31 -10.00
CA LEU A 12 3.77 4.42 -9.01
C LEU A 12 3.07 3.09 -8.82
N ALA A 13 2.80 2.38 -9.91
CA ALA A 13 2.15 1.07 -9.83
C ALA A 13 3.02 0.08 -9.07
N LEU A 14 4.33 0.09 -9.33
CA LEU A 14 5.25 -0.77 -8.62
C LEU A 14 5.31 -0.42 -7.14
N ALA A 15 5.32 0.86 -6.81
CA ALA A 15 5.34 1.29 -5.42
C ALA A 15 4.09 0.83 -4.68
N LYS A 16 2.93 0.96 -5.30
CA LYS A 16 1.69 0.49 -4.70
C LYS A 16 1.69 -1.02 -4.53
N ALA A 17 2.20 -1.76 -5.51
CA ALA A 17 2.27 -3.21 -5.43
C ALA A 17 3.17 -3.65 -4.28
N GLU A 18 4.30 -2.98 -4.11
CA GLU A 18 5.20 -3.28 -3.00
C GLU A 18 4.53 -3.05 -1.65
N LEU A 19 3.79 -1.95 -1.52
CA LEU A 19 3.12 -1.65 -0.27
C LEU A 19 2.02 -2.66 0.03
N VAL A 20 1.26 -3.06 -0.98
CA VAL A 20 0.22 -4.07 -0.79
C VAL A 20 0.83 -5.41 -0.41
N ARG A 21 1.94 -5.76 -1.04
CA ARG A 21 2.63 -6.98 -0.70
C ARG A 21 3.07 -6.97 0.75
N ARG A 22 3.59 -5.85 1.22
CA ARG A 22 4.01 -5.70 2.61
C ARG A 22 2.82 -5.80 3.56
N ILE A 23 1.70 -5.17 3.21
CA ILE A 23 0.49 -5.25 4.00
C ILE A 23 0.04 -6.71 4.13
N ARG A 24 0.02 -7.42 3.00
CA ARG A 24 -0.37 -8.81 2.99
C ARG A 24 0.57 -9.68 3.85
N ASP A 25 1.87 -9.43 3.74
CA ASP A 25 2.86 -10.17 4.51
C ASP A 25 2.67 -9.94 6.01
N VAL A 26 2.41 -8.71 6.43
CA VAL A 26 2.20 -8.41 7.84
C VAL A 26 0.94 -9.11 8.36
N ILE A 27 -0.13 -9.09 7.59
CA ILE A 27 -1.36 -9.77 7.97
C ILE A 27 -1.10 -11.25 8.17
N ALA A 28 -0.34 -11.86 7.25
CA ALA A 28 0.00 -13.28 7.36
C ALA A 28 0.91 -13.57 8.54
N GLU A 29 1.94 -12.75 8.75
CA GLU A 29 2.89 -12.93 9.83
C GLU A 29 2.23 -12.82 11.19
N ARG A 30 1.31 -11.89 11.33
CA ARG A 30 0.60 -11.67 12.57
C ARG A 30 -0.63 -12.56 12.71
N LYS A 31 -0.88 -13.39 11.71
CA LYS A 31 -2.00 -14.33 11.69
C LYS A 31 -3.33 -13.62 11.94
N LEU A 32 -3.49 -12.46 11.31
CA LEU A 32 -4.71 -11.70 11.46
C LEU A 32 -5.79 -12.28 10.56
N THR A 33 -7.00 -12.35 11.09
CA THR A 33 -8.14 -12.69 10.25
C THR A 33 -8.50 -11.49 9.39
N GLN A 34 -9.28 -11.70 8.33
CA GLN A 34 -9.75 -10.60 7.53
C GLN A 34 -10.62 -9.64 8.36
N ALA A 35 -11.39 -10.19 9.29
CA ALA A 35 -12.21 -9.36 10.16
C ALA A 35 -11.33 -8.45 11.04
N LYS A 36 -10.25 -9.00 11.59
CA LYS A 36 -9.36 -8.21 12.43
C LYS A 36 -8.59 -7.20 11.61
N ALA A 37 -8.12 -7.59 10.44
CA ALA A 37 -7.44 -6.68 9.55
C ALA A 37 -8.37 -5.53 9.13
N ALA A 38 -9.61 -5.85 8.80
CA ALA A 38 -10.61 -4.84 8.44
C ALA A 38 -10.80 -3.84 9.58
N GLU A 39 -10.87 -4.33 10.80
CA GLU A 39 -11.02 -3.47 11.96
C GLU A 39 -9.83 -2.54 12.13
N LEU A 40 -8.62 -3.07 12.00
CA LEU A 40 -7.40 -2.28 12.15
C LEU A 40 -7.25 -1.25 11.02
N LEU A 41 -7.64 -1.62 9.81
CA LEU A 41 -7.50 -0.73 8.66
C LEU A 41 -8.68 0.21 8.48
N GLY A 42 -9.76 -0.02 9.21
CA GLY A 42 -10.97 0.79 9.03
C GLY A 42 -11.68 0.51 7.72
N LEU A 43 -11.59 -0.72 7.24
CA LEU A 43 -12.20 -1.14 5.98
C LEU A 43 -13.18 -2.27 6.21
N ASP A 44 -14.06 -2.49 5.25
CA ASP A 44 -14.91 -3.68 5.23
C ASP A 44 -14.09 -4.90 4.84
N GLN A 45 -14.54 -6.09 5.24
CA GLN A 45 -13.83 -7.30 4.85
C GLN A 45 -13.69 -7.46 3.33
N PRO A 46 -14.73 -7.19 2.51
CA PRO A 46 -14.55 -7.27 1.06
C PRO A 46 -13.45 -6.34 0.54
N LYS A 47 -13.32 -5.17 1.15
CA LYS A 47 -12.26 -4.25 0.75
C LYS A 47 -10.88 -4.76 1.13
N VAL A 48 -10.76 -5.40 2.29
CA VAL A 48 -9.50 -6.03 2.69
C VAL A 48 -9.16 -7.15 1.71
N SER A 49 -10.12 -7.98 1.37
CA SER A 49 -9.92 -9.06 0.42
C SER A 49 -9.44 -8.52 -0.94
N ALA A 50 -10.08 -7.47 -1.43
CA ALA A 50 -9.69 -6.87 -2.70
C ALA A 50 -8.29 -6.26 -2.61
N LEU A 51 -7.98 -5.59 -1.51
CA LEU A 51 -6.69 -4.95 -1.31
C LEU A 51 -5.56 -5.95 -1.34
N VAL A 52 -5.69 -7.06 -0.62
CA VAL A 52 -4.63 -8.08 -0.58
C VAL A 52 -4.48 -8.80 -1.90
N ARG A 53 -5.47 -8.71 -2.78
CA ARG A 53 -5.36 -9.24 -4.14
C ARG A 53 -4.70 -8.26 -5.09
N GLY A 54 -4.30 -7.10 -4.61
CA GLY A 54 -3.63 -6.12 -5.43
C GLY A 54 -4.54 -5.09 -6.07
N ARG A 55 -5.79 -5.01 -5.66
CA ARG A 55 -6.73 -4.02 -6.20
C ARG A 55 -6.52 -2.70 -5.48
N VAL A 56 -5.64 -1.90 -6.05
CA VAL A 56 -5.23 -0.65 -5.42
C VAL A 56 -5.80 0.58 -6.10
N ALA A 57 -6.68 0.39 -7.07
CA ALA A 57 -7.32 1.52 -7.73
C ALA A 57 -8.09 2.33 -6.68
N GLY A 58 -7.90 3.62 -6.70
CA GLY A 58 -8.54 4.49 -5.72
C GLY A 58 -7.79 4.67 -4.42
N TYR A 59 -6.71 3.93 -4.20
CA TYR A 59 -5.88 4.14 -3.03
C TYR A 59 -4.65 4.96 -3.40
N THR A 60 -4.32 5.93 -2.55
CA THR A 60 -3.10 6.69 -2.70
C THR A 60 -1.98 6.02 -1.92
N LEU A 61 -0.74 6.37 -2.24
CA LEU A 61 0.40 5.89 -1.46
C LEU A 61 0.25 6.25 0.01
N ASP A 62 -0.21 7.46 0.27
CA ASP A 62 -0.40 7.93 1.65
C ASP A 62 -1.35 7.00 2.40
N ARG A 63 -2.43 6.61 1.78
CA ARG A 63 -3.38 5.69 2.40
C ARG A 63 -2.77 4.34 2.69
N LEU A 64 -1.99 3.83 1.75
CA LEU A 64 -1.33 2.54 1.94
C LEU A 64 -0.29 2.61 3.05
N PHE A 65 0.44 3.72 3.16
CA PHE A 65 1.35 3.92 4.28
C PHE A 65 0.60 3.93 5.61
N ARG A 66 -0.57 4.57 5.64
CA ARG A 66 -1.38 4.61 6.86
C ARG A 66 -1.86 3.21 7.26
N PHE A 67 -2.18 2.38 6.29
CA PHE A 67 -2.56 1.00 6.58
C PHE A 67 -1.41 0.25 7.25
N LEU A 68 -0.19 0.42 6.74
CA LEU A 68 0.97 -0.21 7.36
C LEU A 68 1.19 0.28 8.78
N THR A 69 1.03 1.58 9.00
CA THR A 69 1.15 2.14 10.34
C THR A 69 0.10 1.56 11.27
N ALA A 70 -1.12 1.40 10.78
CA ALA A 70 -2.20 0.82 11.58
C ALA A 70 -1.92 -0.63 11.93
N LEU A 71 -1.13 -1.32 11.10
CA LEU A 71 -0.73 -2.70 11.37
C LEU A 71 0.53 -2.78 12.24
N GLY A 72 0.96 -1.66 12.78
CA GLY A 72 2.11 -1.65 13.68
C GLY A 72 3.45 -1.57 12.99
N GLN A 73 3.47 -1.26 11.70
CA GLN A 73 4.71 -1.16 10.96
C GLN A 73 5.22 0.26 10.97
N ARG A 74 6.52 0.39 11.03
CA ARG A 74 7.16 1.69 10.89
C ARG A 74 7.49 1.89 9.43
N VAL A 75 7.01 2.99 8.87
CA VAL A 75 7.26 3.31 7.47
C VAL A 75 8.37 4.37 7.42
N GLU A 76 9.42 4.04 6.70
CA GLU A 76 10.50 4.99 6.48
C GLU A 76 10.65 5.21 4.99
N ILE A 77 10.69 6.48 4.59
CA ILE A 77 10.80 6.83 3.18
C ILE A 77 12.19 7.42 2.97
N THR A 78 12.95 6.79 2.07
CA THR A 78 14.27 7.28 1.72
C THR A 78 14.21 7.89 0.34
N VAL A 79 14.62 9.13 0.24
CA VAL A 79 14.66 9.83 -1.04
C VAL A 79 16.12 9.96 -1.46
N ARG A 80 16.41 9.55 -2.67
CA ARG A 80 17.77 9.62 -3.21
C ARG A 80 17.75 10.33 -4.53
N PRO A 81 18.83 11.04 -4.86
CA PRO A 81 18.94 11.62 -6.20
C PRO A 81 18.91 10.50 -7.24
N ASN A 82 18.26 10.79 -8.34
CA ASN A 82 18.28 9.86 -9.45
C ASN A 82 19.63 9.97 -10.14
N ALA A 83 20.35 8.85 -10.23
CA ALA A 83 21.67 8.85 -10.81
C ALA A 83 21.68 9.26 -12.28
N LYS A 84 20.58 9.08 -12.98
CA LYS A 84 20.48 9.46 -14.37
C LYS A 84 20.08 10.90 -14.57
N ASN A 85 19.77 11.56 -13.50
CA ASN A 85 19.26 12.90 -13.58
C ASN A 85 20.35 13.85 -13.19
N PRO A 86 20.86 14.63 -14.10
CA PRO A 86 21.96 15.53 -13.78
C PRO A 86 21.58 16.58 -12.79
#